data_0b462b8b50d5c529e0809203702dd5fc
#
_entry.id   0b462b8b50d5c529e0809203702dd5fc
#
_cell.length_a   1.000
_cell.length_b   1.000
_cell.length_c   1.000
_cell.angle_alpha   90.00
_cell.angle_beta   90.00
_cell.angle_gamma   90.00
#
_symmetry.space_group_name_H-M   'P 1'
#
loop_
_entity.id
_entity.type
_entity.pdbx_description
1 polymer ?
#
loop_
_entity_poly.entity_id
_entity_poly.type
_entity_poly.pdbx_seq_one_letter_code
_entity_poly.pdbx_strand_id
1 'polypeptide(L)'
;MNLEHDWPPVSGDYEVKDHSSCIAICTLGKKIEVDADYAIIGTCKTENIGIERVIINIISNPNIRFLILSGPEVPGHLTGRSLSALYHNGVDRDTRKIIDAEGAIPYIENVPLEGIDQFRKQIELIELINKNDPSIIAAKALELLSKDPGEYANGAMWIEFKAAVKSSRKSSMSGDVMLLPEYGVILDSSSSLITTQQTHATVSEHPSSTVVEVQEEESGTILFVREV
;
A
#
# COMPACT_ATOMS: atom_id res chain seq x y z
N MET A 1 -0.62 -29.80 -12.09
CA MET A 1 0.57 -29.36 -11.37
C MET A 1 0.06 -28.43 -10.26
N ASN A 2 -0.30 -29.03 -9.11
CA ASN A 2 -0.84 -28.27 -7.98
C ASN A 2 0.32 -27.59 -7.28
N LEU A 3 0.57 -26.34 -7.60
CA LEU A 3 1.33 -25.45 -6.73
C LEU A 3 0.30 -24.88 -5.75
N GLU A 4 0.18 -25.51 -4.58
CA GLU A 4 -0.41 -24.88 -3.40
C GLU A 4 0.50 -23.72 -3.02
N HIS A 5 0.35 -22.60 -3.72
CA HIS A 5 0.88 -21.36 -3.22
C HIS A 5 -0.05 -20.92 -2.11
N ASP A 6 0.51 -20.72 -0.92
CA ASP A 6 -0.24 -20.12 0.19
C ASP A 6 -0.74 -18.73 -0.23
N TRP A 7 -2.03 -18.60 -0.44
CA TRP A 7 -2.66 -17.33 -0.72
C TRP A 7 -3.13 -16.68 0.58
N PRO A 8 -2.95 -15.38 0.76
CA PRO A 8 -2.40 -14.34 -0.14
C PRO A 8 -0.85 -14.32 -0.17
N PRO A 9 -0.21 -14.07 -1.35
CA PRO A 9 1.25 -14.14 -1.50
C PRO A 9 2.00 -13.01 -0.77
N VAL A 10 1.34 -11.90 -0.51
CA VAL A 10 1.99 -10.73 0.11
C VAL A 10 1.37 -10.45 1.46
N SER A 11 2.20 -10.41 2.50
CA SER A 11 1.77 -10.11 3.87
C SER A 11 1.23 -8.67 4.01
N GLY A 12 0.30 -8.47 4.94
CA GLY A 12 -0.34 -7.20 5.22
C GLY A 12 -1.20 -7.24 6.48
N ASP A 13 -1.89 -6.14 6.75
CA ASP A 13 -2.88 -6.02 7.83
C ASP A 13 -4.26 -6.43 7.28
N TYR A 14 -4.48 -7.73 7.20
CA TYR A 14 -5.70 -8.33 6.66
C TYR A 14 -6.11 -9.61 7.40
N GLU A 15 -7.33 -10.03 7.12
CA GLU A 15 -7.92 -11.30 7.52
C GLU A 15 -8.46 -12.04 6.28
N VAL A 16 -8.22 -13.34 6.20
CA VAL A 16 -8.77 -14.23 5.17
C VAL A 16 -9.91 -15.05 5.79
N LYS A 17 -11.07 -15.10 5.12
CA LYS A 17 -12.23 -15.88 5.58
C LYS A 17 -12.49 -17.06 4.65
N ASP A 18 -12.80 -16.82 3.40
CA ASP A 18 -13.10 -17.86 2.40
C ASP A 18 -12.46 -17.49 1.05
N HIS A 19 -11.35 -18.13 0.72
CA HIS A 19 -10.62 -17.86 -0.54
C HIS A 19 -11.44 -18.14 -1.82
N SER A 20 -12.56 -18.83 -1.72
CA SER A 20 -13.49 -19.07 -2.84
C SER A 20 -14.49 -17.94 -3.05
N SER A 21 -14.62 -17.00 -2.10
CA SER A 21 -15.51 -15.85 -2.22
C SER A 21 -15.05 -14.88 -3.31
N CYS A 22 -16.02 -14.32 -4.02
CA CYS A 22 -15.76 -13.30 -5.05
C CYS A 22 -15.50 -11.87 -4.51
N ILE A 23 -15.52 -11.68 -3.18
CA ILE A 23 -15.46 -10.36 -2.53
C ILE A 23 -14.11 -10.14 -1.85
N ALA A 24 -13.46 -9.02 -2.16
CA ALA A 24 -12.41 -8.42 -1.34
C ALA A 24 -12.90 -7.09 -0.74
N ILE A 25 -12.49 -6.79 0.49
CA ILE A 25 -12.86 -5.56 1.19
C ILE A 25 -11.59 -4.83 1.63
N CYS A 26 -11.44 -3.57 1.21
CA CYS A 26 -10.37 -2.69 1.67
C CYS A 26 -10.97 -1.57 2.52
N THR A 27 -10.61 -1.52 3.81
CA THR A 27 -11.16 -0.57 4.78
C THR A 27 -10.30 0.68 4.97
N LEU A 28 -9.33 0.90 4.09
CA LEU A 28 -8.42 2.05 4.06
C LEU A 28 -7.69 2.28 5.39
N GLY A 29 -7.86 3.47 5.99
CA GLY A 29 -7.09 3.91 7.15
C GLY A 29 -7.45 3.25 8.48
N LYS A 30 -8.59 2.55 8.57
CA LYS A 30 -9.10 1.98 9.82
C LYS A 30 -9.58 0.54 9.62
N LYS A 31 -9.16 -0.37 10.50
CA LYS A 31 -9.75 -1.71 10.55
C LYS A 31 -11.24 -1.60 10.91
N ILE A 32 -12.09 -2.19 10.07
CA ILE A 32 -13.55 -2.30 10.27
C ILE A 32 -13.88 -3.79 10.24
N GLU A 33 -14.51 -4.28 11.29
CA GLU A 33 -15.02 -5.65 11.33
C GLU A 33 -16.37 -5.70 10.61
N VAL A 34 -16.46 -6.57 9.60
CA VAL A 34 -17.65 -6.71 8.75
C VAL A 34 -18.16 -8.14 8.83
N ASP A 35 -19.41 -8.30 9.23
CA ASP A 35 -20.08 -9.60 9.25
C ASP A 35 -20.67 -9.89 7.85
N ALA A 36 -19.83 -10.43 6.98
CA ALA A 36 -20.17 -10.81 5.61
C ALA A 36 -19.31 -12.00 5.15
N ASP A 37 -19.67 -12.59 4.02
CA ASP A 37 -18.81 -13.54 3.33
C ASP A 37 -17.89 -12.81 2.36
N TYR A 38 -16.57 -12.98 2.56
CA TYR A 38 -15.52 -12.37 1.74
C TYR A 38 -14.29 -13.29 1.66
N ALA A 39 -13.48 -13.10 0.64
CA ALA A 39 -12.19 -13.78 0.53
C ALA A 39 -11.17 -13.17 1.51
N ILE A 40 -11.03 -11.86 1.46
CA ILE A 40 -10.06 -11.10 2.24
C ILE A 40 -10.64 -9.73 2.64
N ILE A 41 -10.36 -9.31 3.86
CA ILE A 41 -10.61 -7.94 4.34
C ILE A 41 -9.33 -7.38 4.97
N GLY A 42 -8.98 -6.14 4.66
CA GLY A 42 -7.78 -5.52 5.23
C GLY A 42 -7.74 -4.02 5.08
N THR A 43 -6.70 -3.42 5.66
CA THR A 43 -6.44 -1.98 5.55
C THR A 43 -5.48 -1.68 4.40
N CYS A 44 -5.55 -0.46 3.84
CA CYS A 44 -4.58 0.06 2.91
C CYS A 44 -4.26 1.51 3.28
N LYS A 45 -3.06 1.75 3.81
CA LYS A 45 -2.70 3.03 4.42
C LYS A 45 -1.79 3.90 3.56
N THR A 46 -1.21 3.34 2.48
CA THR A 46 -0.28 4.08 1.60
C THR A 46 -0.67 3.92 0.14
N GLU A 47 -0.53 4.99 -0.62
CA GLU A 47 -0.93 5.11 -2.03
C GLU A 47 0.06 4.47 -3.02
N ASN A 48 1.12 3.86 -2.50
CA ASN A 48 2.15 3.14 -3.26
C ASN A 48 2.20 1.66 -2.85
N ILE A 49 3.12 1.27 -1.96
CA ILE A 49 3.32 -0.12 -1.53
C ILE A 49 2.04 -0.77 -0.97
N GLY A 50 1.18 0.01 -0.30
CA GLY A 50 -0.12 -0.49 0.17
C GLY A 50 -1.01 -0.92 -0.99
N ILE A 51 -1.15 -0.07 -2.00
CA ILE A 51 -1.92 -0.37 -3.22
C ILE A 51 -1.31 -1.56 -3.98
N GLU A 52 0.02 -1.62 -4.11
CA GLU A 52 0.69 -2.76 -4.75
C GLU A 52 0.36 -4.10 -4.08
N ARG A 53 0.36 -4.14 -2.74
CA ARG A 53 -0.03 -5.34 -1.99
C ARG A 53 -1.49 -5.74 -2.23
N VAL A 54 -2.40 -4.76 -2.28
CA VAL A 54 -3.81 -5.01 -2.59
C VAL A 54 -3.93 -5.62 -4.00
N ILE A 55 -3.27 -5.03 -4.99
CA ILE A 55 -3.28 -5.53 -6.37
C ILE A 55 -2.78 -6.97 -6.42
N ILE A 56 -1.59 -7.25 -5.88
CA ILE A 56 -0.94 -8.57 -5.97
C ILE A 56 -1.79 -9.64 -5.29
N ASN A 57 -2.32 -9.35 -4.09
CA ASN A 57 -3.17 -10.31 -3.38
C ASN A 57 -4.50 -10.58 -4.10
N ILE A 58 -5.03 -9.60 -4.82
CA ILE A 58 -6.27 -9.77 -5.60
C ILE A 58 -6.01 -10.58 -6.87
N ILE A 59 -5.02 -10.21 -7.68
CA ILE A 59 -4.80 -10.88 -8.97
C ILE A 59 -4.26 -12.31 -8.85
N SER A 60 -3.74 -12.67 -7.69
CA SER A 60 -3.33 -14.04 -7.38
C SER A 60 -4.49 -14.96 -6.97
N ASN A 61 -5.69 -14.41 -6.82
CA ASN A 61 -6.92 -15.19 -6.59
C ASN A 61 -7.98 -14.86 -7.65
N PRO A 62 -8.20 -15.73 -8.64
CA PRO A 62 -9.13 -15.48 -9.74
C PRO A 62 -10.61 -15.47 -9.30
N ASN A 63 -10.91 -15.99 -8.09
CA ASN A 63 -12.27 -15.93 -7.55
C ASN A 63 -12.67 -14.51 -7.20
N ILE A 64 -11.72 -13.62 -6.81
CA ILE A 64 -12.02 -12.23 -6.44
C ILE A 64 -12.44 -11.45 -7.69
N ARG A 65 -13.69 -10.99 -7.69
CA ARG A 65 -14.32 -10.28 -8.79
C ARG A 65 -14.83 -8.90 -8.39
N PHE A 66 -14.92 -8.63 -7.10
CA PHE A 66 -15.36 -7.35 -6.56
C PHE A 66 -14.41 -6.86 -5.48
N LEU A 67 -14.06 -5.59 -5.54
CA LEU A 67 -13.32 -4.91 -4.47
C LEU A 67 -14.19 -3.80 -3.89
N ILE A 68 -14.60 -3.97 -2.64
CA ILE A 68 -15.30 -2.92 -1.88
C ILE A 68 -14.23 -2.04 -1.21
N LEU A 69 -14.15 -0.78 -1.64
CA LEU A 69 -13.24 0.23 -1.11
C LEU A 69 -14.01 1.11 -0.13
N SER A 70 -13.78 0.95 1.16
CA SER A 70 -14.55 1.58 2.24
C SER A 70 -13.64 2.14 3.34
N GLY A 71 -14.25 2.73 4.38
CA GLY A 71 -13.50 3.28 5.49
C GLY A 71 -12.98 4.71 5.25
N PRO A 72 -12.33 5.30 6.27
CA PRO A 72 -11.86 6.67 6.20
C PRO A 72 -10.63 6.78 5.30
N GLU A 73 -10.57 7.86 4.54
CA GLU A 73 -9.35 8.24 3.83
C GLU A 73 -8.17 8.41 4.78
N VAL A 74 -6.97 8.13 4.28
CA VAL A 74 -5.73 8.34 5.02
C VAL A 74 -5.24 9.76 4.73
N PRO A 75 -5.21 10.65 5.74
CA PRO A 75 -4.74 12.02 5.54
C PRO A 75 -3.34 12.09 4.92
N GLY A 76 -3.16 12.93 3.93
CA GLY A 76 -1.91 13.10 3.19
C GLY A 76 -1.65 12.04 2.12
N HIS A 77 -2.03 10.77 2.36
CA HIS A 77 -1.85 9.68 1.40
C HIS A 77 -3.00 9.59 0.39
N LEU A 78 -4.23 9.94 0.78
CA LEU A 78 -5.43 9.85 -0.06
C LEU A 78 -5.50 8.50 -0.81
N THR A 79 -5.29 7.42 -0.04
CA THR A 79 -5.07 6.07 -0.57
C THR A 79 -6.28 5.54 -1.34
N GLY A 80 -7.48 5.81 -0.84
CA GLY A 80 -8.72 5.40 -1.50
C GLY A 80 -8.90 6.08 -2.84
N ARG A 81 -8.69 7.39 -2.92
CA ARG A 81 -8.74 8.15 -4.18
C ARG A 81 -7.65 7.71 -5.14
N SER A 82 -6.45 7.43 -4.64
CA SER A 82 -5.35 6.95 -5.47
C SER A 82 -5.63 5.55 -6.04
N LEU A 83 -6.22 4.63 -5.25
CA LEU A 83 -6.63 3.31 -5.74
C LEU A 83 -7.78 3.42 -6.75
N SER A 84 -8.75 4.30 -6.52
CA SER A 84 -9.81 4.61 -7.48
C SER A 84 -9.23 5.18 -8.79
N ALA A 85 -8.32 6.15 -8.69
CA ALA A 85 -7.64 6.72 -9.86
C ALA A 85 -6.86 5.65 -10.65
N LEU A 86 -6.13 4.75 -9.97
CA LEU A 86 -5.45 3.63 -10.60
C LEU A 86 -6.44 2.71 -11.33
N TYR A 87 -7.56 2.38 -10.71
CA TYR A 87 -8.56 1.52 -11.32
C TYR A 87 -9.14 2.13 -12.60
N HIS A 88 -9.49 3.41 -12.58
CA HIS A 88 -10.10 4.09 -13.74
C HIS A 88 -9.09 4.48 -14.82
N ASN A 89 -7.94 5.04 -14.43
CA ASN A 89 -7.01 5.69 -15.34
C ASN A 89 -5.73 4.86 -15.59
N GLY A 90 -5.37 3.95 -14.66
CA GLY A 90 -4.12 3.20 -14.72
C GLY A 90 -2.93 4.03 -14.25
N VAL A 91 -1.74 3.67 -14.76
CA VAL A 91 -0.48 4.34 -14.46
C VAL A 91 0.16 4.83 -15.74
N ASP A 92 0.91 5.92 -15.65
CA ASP A 92 1.83 6.35 -16.70
C ASP A 92 2.92 5.30 -16.90
N ARG A 93 3.19 4.92 -18.15
CA ARG A 93 4.06 3.77 -18.47
C ARG A 93 5.52 4.04 -18.19
N ASP A 94 5.94 5.28 -18.32
CA ASP A 94 7.34 5.68 -18.19
C ASP A 94 7.69 6.00 -16.74
N THR A 95 6.85 6.78 -16.07
CA THR A 95 7.08 7.24 -14.70
C THR A 95 6.52 6.33 -13.63
N ARG A 96 5.61 5.41 -13.99
CA ARG A 96 4.88 4.52 -13.07
C ARG A 96 3.95 5.25 -12.08
N LYS A 97 3.72 6.54 -12.29
CA LYS A 97 2.81 7.34 -11.49
C LYS A 97 1.36 6.98 -11.82
N ILE A 98 0.52 6.86 -10.80
CA ILE A 98 -0.93 6.70 -10.99
C ILE A 98 -1.48 7.98 -11.63
N ILE A 99 -2.17 7.85 -12.76
CA ILE A 99 -2.73 8.98 -13.51
C ILE A 99 -3.87 9.59 -12.68
N ASP A 100 -3.85 10.91 -12.51
CA ASP A 100 -4.82 11.71 -11.76
C ASP A 100 -4.91 11.35 -10.25
N ALA A 101 -3.93 10.68 -9.68
CA ALA A 101 -3.89 10.45 -8.24
C ALA A 101 -3.52 11.70 -7.47
N GLU A 102 -4.23 11.92 -6.34
CA GLU A 102 -4.05 13.06 -5.44
C GLU A 102 -3.13 12.75 -4.25
N GLY A 103 -2.71 11.49 -4.06
CA GLY A 103 -1.79 11.09 -2.99
C GLY A 103 -0.41 11.71 -3.14
N ALA A 104 0.39 11.74 -2.06
CA ALA A 104 1.69 12.40 -2.05
C ALA A 104 2.72 11.71 -2.95
N ILE A 105 2.77 10.35 -2.92
CA ILE A 105 3.77 9.55 -3.66
C ILE A 105 3.07 8.38 -4.37
N PRO A 106 2.21 8.63 -5.37
CA PRO A 106 1.35 7.61 -5.96
C PRO A 106 2.06 6.87 -7.12
N TYR A 107 3.14 6.16 -6.81
CA TYR A 107 3.92 5.38 -7.78
C TYR A 107 3.77 3.89 -7.53
N ILE A 108 3.57 3.12 -8.62
CA ILE A 108 3.43 1.66 -8.60
C ILE A 108 4.62 1.03 -9.31
N GLU A 109 5.65 0.70 -8.55
CA GLU A 109 6.95 0.28 -9.09
C GLU A 109 7.12 -1.25 -9.14
N ASN A 110 6.54 -1.96 -8.16
CA ASN A 110 6.77 -3.41 -7.98
C ASN A 110 5.72 -4.29 -8.66
N VAL A 111 4.66 -3.71 -9.24
CA VAL A 111 3.64 -4.43 -10.00
C VAL A 111 3.87 -4.20 -11.48
N PRO A 112 4.11 -5.23 -12.31
CA PRO A 112 4.24 -5.05 -13.77
C PRO A 112 2.95 -4.45 -14.38
N LEU A 113 3.07 -3.82 -15.54
CA LEU A 113 1.93 -3.19 -16.22
C LEU A 113 0.81 -4.19 -16.50
N GLU A 114 1.18 -5.40 -16.87
CA GLU A 114 0.25 -6.51 -17.12
C GLU A 114 -0.54 -6.88 -15.85
N GLY A 115 0.08 -6.79 -14.67
CA GLY A 115 -0.58 -7.02 -13.39
C GLY A 115 -1.59 -5.92 -13.04
N ILE A 116 -1.25 -4.66 -13.35
CA ILE A 116 -2.18 -3.53 -13.21
C ILE A 116 -3.36 -3.69 -14.18
N ASP A 117 -3.08 -4.05 -15.43
CA ASP A 117 -4.11 -4.29 -16.44
C ASP A 117 -5.01 -5.47 -16.06
N GLN A 118 -4.46 -6.56 -15.49
CA GLN A 118 -5.25 -7.66 -14.99
C GLN A 118 -6.14 -7.22 -13.84
N PHE A 119 -5.61 -6.53 -12.84
CA PHE A 119 -6.38 -6.02 -11.71
C PHE A 119 -7.61 -5.22 -12.18
N ARG A 120 -7.42 -4.27 -13.09
CA ARG A 120 -8.48 -3.42 -13.64
C ARG A 120 -9.54 -4.17 -14.44
N LYS A 121 -9.18 -5.32 -15.03
CA LYS A 121 -10.10 -6.16 -15.80
C LYS A 121 -10.76 -7.26 -14.96
N GLN A 122 -10.06 -7.74 -13.94
CA GLN A 122 -10.52 -8.84 -13.11
C GLN A 122 -11.63 -8.43 -12.18
N ILE A 123 -11.55 -7.22 -11.59
CA ILE A 123 -12.50 -6.79 -10.58
C ILE A 123 -13.41 -5.66 -11.06
N GLU A 124 -14.56 -5.55 -10.40
CA GLU A 124 -15.36 -4.34 -10.35
C GLU A 124 -15.07 -3.62 -9.03
N LEU A 125 -14.74 -2.32 -9.09
CA LEU A 125 -14.48 -1.49 -7.93
C LEU A 125 -15.79 -0.88 -7.40
N ILE A 126 -16.06 -1.08 -6.11
CA ILE A 126 -17.23 -0.52 -5.43
C ILE A 126 -16.75 0.56 -4.45
N GLU A 127 -17.02 1.80 -4.79
CA GLU A 127 -16.52 2.95 -4.03
C GLU A 127 -17.48 3.34 -2.90
N LEU A 128 -17.07 3.02 -1.67
CA LEU A 128 -17.73 3.41 -0.42
C LEU A 128 -16.76 4.20 0.47
N ILE A 129 -15.85 4.99 -0.13
CA ILE A 129 -14.85 5.80 0.59
C ILE A 129 -15.56 6.70 1.61
N ASN A 130 -15.00 6.79 2.82
CA ASN A 130 -15.58 7.48 3.98
C ASN A 130 -16.89 6.89 4.53
N LYS A 131 -17.32 5.73 4.05
CA LYS A 131 -18.39 4.95 4.69
C LYS A 131 -17.76 3.97 5.67
N ASN A 132 -18.05 4.17 6.96
CA ASN A 132 -17.46 3.43 8.07
C ASN A 132 -18.44 2.47 8.75
N ASP A 133 -19.71 2.47 8.31
CA ASP A 133 -20.75 1.62 8.87
C ASP A 133 -20.59 0.18 8.36
N PRO A 134 -20.30 -0.80 9.24
CA PRO A 134 -20.13 -2.19 8.84
C PRO A 134 -21.38 -2.78 8.18
N SER A 135 -22.58 -2.31 8.58
CA SER A 135 -23.83 -2.82 8.04
C SER A 135 -24.04 -2.45 6.57
N ILE A 136 -23.58 -1.25 6.16
CA ILE A 136 -23.61 -0.81 4.76
C ILE A 136 -22.65 -1.67 3.91
N ILE A 137 -21.47 -1.93 4.45
CA ILE A 137 -20.46 -2.74 3.78
C ILE A 137 -20.95 -4.18 3.63
N ALA A 138 -21.51 -4.77 4.72
CA ALA A 138 -22.06 -6.11 4.72
C ALA A 138 -23.24 -6.26 3.74
N ALA A 139 -24.15 -5.31 3.72
CA ALA A 139 -25.28 -5.32 2.79
C ALA A 139 -24.80 -5.26 1.32
N LYS A 140 -23.76 -4.46 1.03
CA LYS A 140 -23.18 -4.39 -0.30
C LYS A 140 -22.46 -5.70 -0.68
N ALA A 141 -21.72 -6.31 0.24
CA ALA A 141 -21.10 -7.61 0.01
C ALA A 141 -22.14 -8.69 -0.31
N LEU A 142 -23.24 -8.76 0.45
CA LEU A 142 -24.33 -9.70 0.21
C LEU A 142 -24.99 -9.49 -1.16
N GLU A 143 -25.22 -8.24 -1.56
CA GLU A 143 -25.73 -7.91 -2.90
C GLU A 143 -24.79 -8.44 -4.00
N LEU A 144 -23.50 -8.25 -3.85
CA LEU A 144 -22.48 -8.63 -4.85
C LEU A 144 -22.29 -10.15 -4.92
N LEU A 145 -22.36 -10.86 -3.80
CA LEU A 145 -22.33 -12.34 -3.78
C LEU A 145 -23.40 -12.95 -4.67
N SER A 146 -24.59 -12.34 -4.74
CA SER A 146 -25.66 -12.80 -5.63
C SER A 146 -25.38 -12.56 -7.12
N LYS A 147 -24.36 -11.78 -7.44
CA LYS A 147 -23.96 -11.41 -8.80
C LYS A 147 -22.64 -12.06 -9.21
N ASP A 148 -22.14 -13.03 -8.44
CA ASP A 148 -20.85 -13.67 -8.71
C ASP A 148 -20.74 -14.15 -10.17
N PRO A 149 -19.80 -13.61 -10.95
CA PRO A 149 -19.62 -14.01 -12.34
C PRO A 149 -18.77 -15.29 -12.51
N GLY A 150 -18.33 -15.89 -11.41
CA GLY A 150 -17.37 -16.99 -11.38
C GLY A 150 -15.92 -16.54 -11.56
N GLU A 151 -15.02 -17.50 -11.64
CA GLU A 151 -13.57 -17.25 -11.75
C GLU A 151 -13.22 -16.38 -12.95
N TYR A 152 -12.19 -15.53 -12.77
CA TYR A 152 -11.65 -14.73 -13.86
C TYR A 152 -11.00 -15.62 -14.94
N ALA A 153 -11.42 -15.44 -16.19
CA ALA A 153 -11.08 -16.36 -17.28
C ALA A 153 -9.57 -16.50 -17.56
N ASN A 154 -8.77 -15.47 -17.27
CA ASN A 154 -7.31 -15.53 -17.46
C ASN A 154 -6.59 -16.20 -16.29
N GLY A 155 -7.31 -16.62 -15.24
CA GLY A 155 -6.74 -17.28 -14.06
C GLY A 155 -5.92 -16.35 -13.16
N ALA A 156 -5.21 -16.97 -12.23
CA ALA A 156 -4.37 -16.27 -11.26
C ALA A 156 -3.07 -15.76 -11.88
N MET A 157 -2.66 -14.54 -11.51
CA MET A 157 -1.33 -14.01 -11.82
C MET A 157 -0.53 -13.89 -10.52
N TRP A 158 0.58 -14.61 -10.46
CA TRP A 158 1.49 -14.59 -9.32
C TRP A 158 2.66 -13.65 -9.61
N ILE A 159 2.87 -12.69 -8.73
CA ILE A 159 3.97 -11.72 -8.82
C ILE A 159 4.85 -11.91 -7.60
N GLU A 160 6.14 -12.15 -7.82
CA GLU A 160 7.12 -12.12 -6.75
C GLU A 160 7.28 -10.68 -6.25
N PHE A 161 6.65 -10.38 -5.11
CA PHE A 161 6.78 -9.08 -4.49
C PHE A 161 8.13 -8.97 -3.81
N LYS A 162 9.04 -8.32 -4.48
CA LYS A 162 10.30 -7.88 -3.86
C LYS A 162 10.00 -6.58 -3.11
N ALA A 163 9.39 -6.69 -1.93
CA ALA A 163 9.51 -5.59 -0.98
C ALA A 163 11.00 -5.24 -0.92
N ALA A 164 11.35 -3.96 -1.08
CA ALA A 164 12.74 -3.53 -1.06
C ALA A 164 13.45 -4.34 0.03
N VAL A 165 14.35 -5.21 -0.38
CA VAL A 165 15.05 -6.11 0.53
C VAL A 165 15.69 -5.17 1.52
N LYS A 166 15.22 -5.22 2.78
CA LYS A 166 15.99 -4.65 3.87
C LYS A 166 17.35 -5.27 3.73
N SER A 167 18.27 -4.56 3.11
CA SER A 167 19.63 -5.04 3.00
C SER A 167 20.12 -5.07 4.44
N SER A 168 20.14 -6.27 5.01
CA SER A 168 20.75 -6.51 6.32
C SER A 168 22.26 -6.39 6.17
N ARG A 169 22.73 -5.23 5.73
CA ARG A 169 24.08 -4.81 6.00
C ARG A 169 24.08 -4.47 7.48
N LYS A 170 24.47 -5.45 8.28
CA LYS A 170 24.90 -5.20 9.65
C LYS A 170 26.03 -4.17 9.58
N SER A 171 25.66 -2.90 9.59
CA SER A 171 26.57 -1.84 9.93
C SER A 171 26.79 -1.96 11.43
N SER A 172 28.05 -2.19 11.82
CA SER A 172 28.47 -2.30 13.23
C SER A 172 28.56 -0.93 13.92
N MET A 173 27.77 0.05 13.49
CA MET A 173 27.73 1.39 14.10
C MET A 173 26.35 1.62 14.71
N SER A 174 26.34 1.97 15.98
CA SER A 174 25.15 2.27 16.78
C SER A 174 24.57 3.62 16.39
N GLY A 175 23.50 3.61 15.64
CA GLY A 175 22.74 4.82 15.31
C GLY A 175 21.88 4.57 14.08
N ASP A 176 20.63 4.93 14.20
CA ASP A 176 19.66 4.76 13.12
C ASP A 176 19.63 6.00 12.23
N VAL A 177 19.88 5.85 10.94
CA VAL A 177 19.90 6.93 9.95
C VAL A 177 18.93 6.63 8.82
N MET A 178 18.09 7.58 8.44
CA MET A 178 17.20 7.46 7.30
C MET A 178 17.73 8.23 6.10
N LEU A 179 17.77 7.58 4.94
CA LEU A 179 17.95 8.24 3.65
C LEU A 179 16.59 8.52 3.01
N LEU A 180 16.37 9.78 2.65
CA LEU A 180 15.33 10.20 1.73
C LEU A 180 16.01 10.65 0.44
N PRO A 181 16.37 9.71 -0.46
CA PRO A 181 17.20 10.03 -1.63
C PRO A 181 16.54 11.04 -2.55
N GLU A 182 15.22 11.00 -2.67
CA GLU A 182 14.41 11.92 -3.48
C GLU A 182 14.49 13.39 -3.02
N TYR A 183 14.86 13.63 -1.77
CA TYR A 183 15.02 14.98 -1.21
C TYR A 183 16.48 15.32 -0.89
N GLY A 184 17.41 14.39 -1.12
CA GLY A 184 18.82 14.57 -0.77
C GLY A 184 19.07 14.79 0.72
N VAL A 185 18.16 14.32 1.59
CA VAL A 185 18.21 14.55 3.04
C VAL A 185 18.63 13.27 3.75
N ILE A 186 19.58 13.40 4.65
CA ILE A 186 20.10 12.30 5.48
C ILE A 186 19.89 12.68 6.95
N LEU A 187 19.23 11.78 7.69
CA LEU A 187 18.95 11.91 9.11
C LEU A 187 19.81 10.93 9.91
N ASP A 188 20.58 11.44 10.85
CA ASP A 188 21.32 10.64 11.83
C ASP A 188 20.65 10.75 13.21
N SER A 189 19.97 9.70 13.64
CA SER A 189 19.24 9.68 14.90
C SER A 189 20.15 9.67 16.13
N SER A 190 21.39 9.22 16.01
CA SER A 190 22.35 9.19 17.11
C SER A 190 22.91 10.57 17.45
N SER A 191 23.07 11.42 16.44
CA SER A 191 23.52 12.80 16.59
C SER A 191 22.39 13.82 16.53
N SER A 192 21.16 13.38 16.21
CA SER A 192 20.00 14.24 15.89
C SER A 192 20.28 15.27 14.79
N LEU A 193 21.20 14.91 13.88
CA LEU A 193 21.62 15.78 12.78
C LEU A 193 20.90 15.39 11.50
N ILE A 194 20.34 16.37 10.80
CA ILE A 194 19.94 16.22 9.40
C ILE A 194 20.96 16.95 8.53
N THR A 195 21.41 16.28 7.49
CA THR A 195 22.38 16.84 6.55
C THR A 195 22.03 16.46 5.12
N THR A 196 22.39 17.33 4.18
CA THR A 196 22.34 17.06 2.75
C THR A 196 23.68 16.49 2.21
N GLN A 197 24.68 16.32 3.09
CA GLN A 197 26.00 15.82 2.71
C GLN A 197 26.18 14.39 3.15
N GLN A 198 26.28 13.47 2.19
CA GLN A 198 26.46 12.02 2.41
C GLN A 198 27.70 11.64 3.26
N THR A 199 28.66 12.53 3.39
CA THR A 199 29.91 12.28 4.14
C THR A 199 29.73 12.38 5.66
N HIS A 200 28.62 12.89 6.15
CA HIS A 200 28.43 13.21 7.56
C HIS A 200 27.38 12.36 8.27
N ALA A 201 26.78 11.38 7.58
CA ALA A 201 25.74 10.56 8.17
C ALA A 201 25.82 9.10 7.73
N THR A 202 25.47 8.21 8.63
CA THR A 202 25.32 6.77 8.42
C THR A 202 23.86 6.37 8.57
N VAL A 203 23.36 5.60 7.64
CA VAL A 203 21.93 5.39 7.38
C VAL A 203 21.32 4.24 8.17
N SER A 204 20.16 4.42 8.72
CA SER A 204 19.36 3.41 9.40
C SER A 204 17.97 3.20 8.81
N GLU A 205 17.42 2.01 9.07
CA GLU A 205 16.30 1.43 8.32
C GLU A 205 14.90 1.72 8.89
N HIS A 206 14.74 2.35 10.07
CA HIS A 206 13.41 2.53 10.68
C HIS A 206 13.24 3.84 11.45
N PRO A 207 12.47 4.79 10.93
CA PRO A 207 11.90 5.82 11.78
C PRO A 207 10.55 5.35 12.33
N SER A 208 10.37 5.40 13.63
CA SER A 208 9.05 5.24 14.24
C SER A 208 8.25 6.52 14.07
N SER A 209 8.55 7.60 14.70
CA SER A 209 7.91 8.90 14.48
C SER A 209 8.90 9.99 14.80
N THR A 210 9.03 10.96 13.91
CA THR A 210 10.04 11.99 14.03
C THR A 210 9.43 13.37 13.93
N VAL A 211 9.78 14.23 14.88
CA VAL A 211 9.52 15.67 14.81
C VAL A 211 10.81 16.36 14.37
N VAL A 212 10.72 17.16 13.32
CA VAL A 212 11.84 17.91 12.77
C VAL A 212 11.75 19.35 13.26
N GLU A 213 12.74 19.79 14.01
CA GLU A 213 12.91 21.18 14.42
C GLU A 213 13.99 21.84 13.55
N VAL A 214 13.64 22.93 12.89
CA VAL A 214 14.56 23.67 12.01
C VAL A 214 15.17 24.81 12.80
N GLN A 215 16.50 24.83 12.94
CA GLN A 215 17.21 25.99 13.46
C GLN A 215 18.11 26.58 12.38
N GLU A 216 17.98 27.90 12.17
CA GLU A 216 18.87 28.65 11.28
C GLU A 216 20.02 29.21 12.09
N GLU A 217 21.26 28.86 11.75
CA GLU A 217 22.48 29.43 12.26
C GLU A 217 23.25 30.14 11.15
N GLU A 218 24.20 31.02 11.51
CA GLU A 218 25.03 31.75 10.55
C GLU A 218 25.86 30.82 9.61
N SER A 219 26.05 29.57 10.00
CA SER A 219 26.77 28.56 9.22
C SER A 219 25.87 27.71 8.31
N GLY A 220 24.54 27.85 8.38
CA GLY A 220 23.56 27.10 7.61
C GLY A 220 22.35 26.64 8.44
N THR A 221 21.42 25.99 7.77
CA THR A 221 20.21 25.45 8.41
C THR A 221 20.53 24.11 9.08
N ILE A 222 20.32 24.01 10.38
CA ILE A 222 20.45 22.77 11.15
C ILE A 222 19.03 22.27 11.47
N LEU A 223 18.78 21.02 11.17
CA LEU A 223 17.52 20.36 11.46
C LEU A 223 17.74 19.39 12.63
N PHE A 224 17.07 19.63 13.74
CA PHE A 224 17.05 18.71 14.87
C PHE A 224 15.86 17.77 14.74
N VAL A 225 16.13 16.49 14.93
CA VAL A 225 15.09 15.47 14.85
C VAL A 225 14.98 14.78 16.19
N ARG A 226 13.76 14.65 16.68
CA ARG A 226 13.46 13.96 17.92
C ARG A 226 12.46 12.86 17.69
N GLU A 227 12.78 11.66 18.17
CA GLU A 227 11.81 10.57 18.29
C GLU A 227 10.72 10.94 19.31
N VAL A 228 9.45 10.64 18.95
CA VAL A 228 8.28 10.86 19.81
C VAL A 228 7.59 9.51 20.03
#